data_3af9362ffbb3c8d396ec07cc6ec1d481
#
_entry.id   3af9362ffbb3c8d396ec07cc6ec1d481
#
_cell.length_a   1.000
_cell.length_b   1.000
_cell.length_c   1.000
_cell.angle_alpha   90.00
_cell.angle_beta   90.00
_cell.angle_gamma   90.00
#
_symmetry.space_group_name_H-M   'P 1'
#
loop_
_entity.id
_entity.type
_entity.pdbx_description
1 polymer ?
#
loop_
_entity_poly.entity_id
_entity_poly.type
_entity_poly.pdbx_seq_one_letter_code
_entity_poly.pdbx_strand_id
1 'polypeptide(L)'
;GIITCIGVSHIGNLGSQENICKAKLEICEGLPNGAPLVLNGDDPFLRAAKLPEHVHPVWFSLGDENADVCALNIRQENDGMTFTLEDREEDTTEVHIPAMGRHNVANALAAYAAATRLGLNAKRVIAGLSQFQQTGMRQKVVHSKGVDVIEDCYNANPDSMKAALAMFKEYPCK
;
A
#
# COMPACT_ATOMS: atom_id res chain seq x y z
N GLY A 1 -11.69 5.80 6.12
CA GLY A 1 -10.44 6.51 5.77
C GLY A 1 -9.30 5.55 5.49
N ILE A 2 -8.28 6.01 4.77
CA ILE A 2 -7.07 5.20 4.50
C ILE A 2 -5.84 6.10 4.66
N ILE A 3 -4.84 5.66 5.44
CA ILE A 3 -3.52 6.31 5.53
C ILE A 3 -2.44 5.25 5.28
N THR A 4 -1.76 5.34 4.14
CA THR A 4 -0.82 4.32 3.70
C THR A 4 0.60 4.50 4.24
N CYS A 5 1.03 5.71 4.56
CA CYS A 5 2.35 5.98 5.13
C CYS A 5 2.47 7.41 5.68
N ILE A 6 3.45 7.61 6.56
CA ILE A 6 3.93 8.91 7.01
C ILE A 6 5.35 9.12 6.45
N GLY A 7 5.42 9.46 5.17
CA GLY A 7 6.70 9.73 4.51
C GLY A 7 7.25 11.13 4.84
N VAL A 8 8.34 11.51 4.16
CA VAL A 8 8.98 12.83 4.31
C VAL A 8 8.49 13.87 3.30
N SER A 9 7.53 13.52 2.46
CA SER A 9 6.91 14.47 1.52
C SER A 9 6.27 15.64 2.29
N HIS A 10 6.51 16.86 1.83
CA HIS A 10 6.04 18.11 2.46
C HIS A 10 6.65 18.43 3.84
N ILE A 11 7.72 17.76 4.25
CA ILE A 11 8.39 18.02 5.54
C ILE A 11 8.87 19.47 5.65
N GLY A 12 9.25 20.11 4.54
CA GLY A 12 9.63 21.52 4.50
C GLY A 12 8.50 22.47 4.94
N ASN A 13 7.24 22.10 4.74
CA ASN A 13 6.07 22.89 5.13
C ASN A 13 5.57 22.55 6.54
N LEU A 14 5.63 21.27 6.92
CA LEU A 14 5.07 20.78 8.17
C LEU A 14 6.11 20.60 9.28
N GLY A 15 7.40 20.69 8.95
CA GLY A 15 8.52 20.70 9.89
C GLY A 15 8.97 19.33 10.38
N SER A 16 8.06 18.35 10.59
CA SER A 16 8.41 17.01 11.07
C SER A 16 7.44 15.94 10.59
N GLN A 17 7.83 14.67 10.68
CA GLN A 17 6.95 13.53 10.37
C GLN A 17 5.80 13.40 11.39
N GLU A 18 6.00 13.77 12.64
CA GLU A 18 4.93 13.83 13.64
C GLU A 18 3.84 14.83 13.23
N ASN A 19 4.23 15.98 12.69
CA ASN A 19 3.27 16.96 12.18
C ASN A 19 2.58 16.48 10.90
N ILE A 20 3.30 15.77 10.03
CA ILE A 20 2.70 15.11 8.85
C ILE A 20 1.67 14.06 9.31
N CYS A 21 2.00 13.26 10.33
CA CYS A 21 1.07 12.30 10.91
C CYS A 21 -0.19 12.97 11.45
N LYS A 22 -0.04 14.03 12.25
CA LYS A 22 -1.17 14.82 12.77
C LYS A 22 -2.06 15.36 11.65
N ALA A 23 -1.46 15.99 10.63
CA ALA A 23 -2.20 16.54 9.49
C ALA A 23 -2.96 15.45 8.72
N LYS A 24 -2.36 14.27 8.52
CA LYS A 24 -3.07 13.16 7.86
C LYS A 24 -4.18 12.57 8.72
N LEU A 25 -4.04 12.58 10.04
CA LEU A 25 -5.07 12.12 10.98
C LEU A 25 -6.29 13.06 11.09
N GLU A 26 -6.21 14.29 10.59
CA GLU A 26 -7.36 15.19 10.45
C GLU A 26 -8.48 14.57 9.60
N ILE A 27 -8.17 13.57 8.74
CA ILE A 27 -9.20 12.79 8.05
C ILE A 27 -10.24 12.19 8.99
N CYS A 28 -9.85 11.90 10.24
CA CYS A 28 -10.74 11.32 11.24
C CYS A 28 -11.89 12.28 11.63
N GLU A 29 -11.69 13.60 11.51
CA GLU A 29 -12.71 14.59 11.85
C GLU A 29 -13.95 14.50 10.97
N GLY A 30 -13.77 14.04 9.72
CA GLY A 30 -14.85 13.84 8.75
C GLY A 30 -15.46 12.43 8.77
N LEU A 31 -14.96 11.51 9.59
CA LEU A 31 -15.44 10.14 9.63
C LEU A 31 -16.60 9.97 10.62
N PRO A 32 -17.68 9.25 10.25
CA PRO A 32 -18.76 8.93 11.19
C PRO A 32 -18.30 7.95 12.26
N ASN A 33 -19.07 7.86 13.36
CA ASN A 33 -18.81 6.91 14.44
C ASN A 33 -18.78 5.46 13.92
N GLY A 34 -17.74 4.72 14.32
CA GLY A 34 -17.54 3.34 13.89
C GLY A 34 -16.99 3.18 12.48
N ALA A 35 -16.66 4.28 11.77
CA ALA A 35 -16.11 4.19 10.44
C ALA A 35 -14.73 3.50 10.43
N PRO A 36 -14.46 2.61 9.46
CA PRO A 36 -13.16 1.99 9.34
C PRO A 36 -12.08 3.01 8.93
N LEU A 37 -10.97 2.99 9.66
CA LEU A 37 -9.75 3.74 9.35
C LEU A 37 -8.62 2.74 9.06
N VAL A 38 -8.34 2.54 7.79
CA VAL A 38 -7.29 1.62 7.32
C VAL A 38 -5.92 2.26 7.45
N LEU A 39 -5.02 1.61 8.18
CA LEU A 39 -3.72 2.15 8.59
C LEU A 39 -2.60 1.16 8.29
N ASN A 40 -1.47 1.68 7.83
CA ASN A 40 -0.26 0.90 7.66
C ASN A 40 0.37 0.57 9.02
N GLY A 41 0.36 -0.72 9.39
CA GLY A 41 0.95 -1.22 10.62
C GLY A 41 2.49 -1.24 10.63
N ASP A 42 3.11 -1.14 9.46
CA ASP A 42 4.58 -1.07 9.33
C ASP A 42 5.11 0.37 9.53
N ASP A 43 4.21 1.36 9.60
CA ASP A 43 4.58 2.76 9.79
C ASP A 43 4.64 3.10 11.29
N PRO A 44 5.84 3.42 11.85
CA PRO A 44 6.02 3.65 13.26
C PRO A 44 5.26 4.88 13.79
N PHE A 45 5.05 5.90 12.95
CA PHE A 45 4.30 7.09 13.32
C PHE A 45 2.80 6.80 13.45
N LEU A 46 2.26 5.97 12.54
CA LEU A 46 0.86 5.52 12.64
C LEU A 46 0.67 4.60 13.83
N ARG A 47 1.59 3.67 14.11
CA ARG A 47 1.52 2.78 15.28
C ARG A 47 1.58 3.53 16.61
N ALA A 48 2.35 4.61 16.68
CA ALA A 48 2.48 5.44 17.87
C ALA A 48 1.35 6.49 18.03
N ALA A 49 0.53 6.68 17.00
CA ALA A 49 -0.47 7.72 16.97
C ALA A 49 -1.63 7.40 17.93
N LYS A 50 -2.09 8.42 18.64
CA LYS A 50 -3.33 8.33 19.43
C LYS A 50 -4.52 8.57 18.49
N LEU A 51 -5.26 7.51 18.20
CA LEU A 51 -6.45 7.57 17.35
C LEU A 51 -7.68 8.03 18.15
N PRO A 52 -8.62 8.77 17.50
CA PRO A 52 -9.90 9.11 18.11
C PRO A 52 -10.75 7.86 18.38
N GLU A 53 -11.51 7.87 19.49
CA GLU A 53 -12.33 6.72 19.90
C GLU A 53 -13.50 6.41 18.97
N HIS A 54 -13.93 7.38 18.16
CA HIS A 54 -15.06 7.22 17.25
C HIS A 54 -14.72 6.48 15.94
N VAL A 55 -13.44 6.28 15.63
CA VAL A 55 -13.03 5.51 14.43
C VAL A 55 -12.64 4.09 14.79
N HIS A 56 -12.84 3.15 13.86
CA HIS A 56 -12.44 1.76 14.01
C HIS A 56 -11.15 1.51 13.22
N PRO A 57 -9.98 1.36 13.89
CA PRO A 57 -8.73 1.12 13.19
C PRO A 57 -8.70 -0.28 12.58
N VAL A 58 -8.25 -0.37 11.32
CA VAL A 58 -8.00 -1.62 10.60
C VAL A 58 -6.56 -1.59 10.12
N TRP A 59 -5.72 -2.45 10.67
CA TRP A 59 -4.29 -2.46 10.40
C TRP A 59 -3.94 -3.41 9.26
N PHE A 60 -3.14 -2.94 8.30
CA PHE A 60 -2.51 -3.81 7.32
C PHE A 60 -0.99 -3.79 7.45
N SER A 61 -0.32 -4.90 7.07
CA SER A 61 1.14 -5.04 7.19
C SER A 61 1.74 -5.94 6.13
N LEU A 62 3.03 -5.74 5.82
CA LEU A 62 3.85 -6.61 4.99
C LEU A 62 4.68 -7.58 5.85
N GLY A 63 4.03 -8.45 6.62
CA GLY A 63 4.70 -9.51 7.39
C GLY A 63 4.34 -9.59 8.87
N ASP A 64 3.59 -8.64 9.45
CA ASP A 64 3.06 -8.78 10.82
C ASP A 64 1.72 -9.52 10.79
N GLU A 65 1.75 -10.80 11.15
CA GLU A 65 0.56 -11.68 11.26
C GLU A 65 -0.44 -11.20 12.34
N ASN A 66 -0.05 -10.26 13.19
CA ASN A 66 -0.96 -9.63 14.15
C ASN A 66 -1.73 -8.44 13.57
N ALA A 67 -1.49 -8.05 12.34
CA ALA A 67 -2.33 -7.09 11.64
C ALA A 67 -3.70 -7.68 11.29
N ASP A 68 -4.71 -6.86 11.02
CA ASP A 68 -6.03 -7.34 10.61
C ASP A 68 -5.97 -7.95 9.22
N VAL A 69 -5.13 -7.38 8.35
CA VAL A 69 -4.84 -7.88 7.00
C VAL A 69 -3.34 -7.88 6.79
N CYS A 70 -2.75 -8.99 6.38
CA CYS A 70 -1.32 -9.01 6.09
C CYS A 70 -0.98 -9.75 4.79
N ALA A 71 0.22 -9.45 4.26
CA ALA A 71 0.81 -10.16 3.13
C ALA A 71 2.05 -10.92 3.57
N LEU A 72 2.04 -12.23 3.35
CA LEU A 72 3.15 -13.14 3.60
C LEU A 72 3.68 -13.70 2.28
N ASN A 73 4.85 -14.34 2.31
CA ASN A 73 5.44 -15.00 1.15
C ASN A 73 5.50 -14.12 -0.12
N ILE A 74 5.79 -12.83 0.07
CA ILE A 74 5.81 -11.84 -1.01
C ILE A 74 6.97 -12.15 -1.95
N ARG A 75 6.66 -12.35 -3.24
CA ARG A 75 7.63 -12.61 -4.29
C ARG A 75 7.35 -11.76 -5.53
N GLN A 76 8.39 -11.32 -6.19
CA GLN A 76 8.30 -10.64 -7.49
C GLN A 76 8.30 -11.66 -8.61
N GLU A 77 7.41 -11.48 -9.56
CA GLU A 77 7.32 -12.27 -10.80
C GLU A 77 7.58 -11.36 -12.00
N ASN A 78 7.59 -11.92 -13.21
CA ASN A 78 7.93 -11.14 -14.41
C ASN A 78 6.93 -10.02 -14.73
N ASP A 79 5.67 -10.19 -14.31
CA ASP A 79 4.53 -9.31 -14.64
C ASP A 79 3.87 -8.69 -13.41
N GLY A 80 4.44 -8.88 -12.21
CA GLY A 80 3.86 -8.31 -11.00
C GLY A 80 4.39 -8.87 -9.70
N MET A 81 3.56 -8.81 -8.69
CA MET A 81 3.84 -9.35 -7.36
C MET A 81 2.82 -10.41 -7.00
N THR A 82 3.29 -11.52 -6.42
CA THR A 82 2.45 -12.56 -5.83
C THR A 82 2.71 -12.66 -4.33
N PHE A 83 1.68 -12.83 -3.55
CA PHE A 83 1.76 -12.93 -2.09
C PHE A 83 0.60 -13.73 -1.52
N THR A 84 0.78 -14.25 -0.31
CA THR A 84 -0.28 -14.85 0.49
C THR A 84 -0.98 -13.73 1.26
N LEU A 85 -2.25 -13.49 0.98
CA LEU A 85 -3.09 -12.55 1.74
C LEU A 85 -3.75 -13.31 2.88
N GLU A 86 -3.57 -12.82 4.09
CA GLU A 86 -4.28 -13.26 5.29
C GLU A 86 -5.16 -12.12 5.81
N ASP A 87 -6.42 -12.42 6.06
CA ASP A 87 -7.39 -11.53 6.70
C ASP A 87 -8.01 -12.28 7.88
N ARG A 88 -8.07 -11.68 9.05
CA ARG A 88 -8.66 -12.31 10.24
C ARG A 88 -10.12 -12.70 10.09
N GLU A 89 -10.82 -12.10 9.16
CA GLU A 89 -12.26 -12.32 8.92
C GLU A 89 -12.53 -13.22 7.72
N GLU A 90 -11.49 -13.61 6.94
CA GLU A 90 -11.62 -14.32 5.68
C GLU A 90 -10.59 -15.44 5.55
N ASP A 91 -10.77 -16.32 4.59
CA ASP A 91 -9.82 -17.39 4.29
C ASP A 91 -8.52 -16.84 3.67
N THR A 92 -7.40 -17.46 4.05
CA THR A 92 -6.08 -17.20 3.45
C THR A 92 -6.11 -17.51 1.95
N THR A 93 -5.61 -16.57 1.14
CA THR A 93 -5.67 -16.70 -0.32
C THR A 93 -4.37 -16.21 -0.97
N GLU A 94 -3.89 -16.92 -2.00
CA GLU A 94 -2.80 -16.40 -2.85
C GLU A 94 -3.36 -15.35 -3.80
N VAL A 95 -2.68 -14.20 -3.87
CA VAL A 95 -3.07 -13.04 -4.68
C VAL A 95 -1.92 -12.65 -5.60
N HIS A 96 -2.22 -12.43 -6.87
CA HIS A 96 -1.34 -11.81 -7.84
C HIS A 96 -1.85 -10.42 -8.23
N ILE A 97 -0.95 -9.43 -8.25
CA ILE A 97 -1.25 -8.08 -8.74
C ILE A 97 -0.28 -7.72 -9.87
N PRO A 98 -0.76 -7.17 -11.00
CA PRO A 98 0.09 -6.77 -12.14
C PRO A 98 0.77 -5.41 -11.87
N ALA A 99 1.52 -5.34 -10.77
CA ALA A 99 2.25 -4.16 -10.34
C ALA A 99 3.51 -4.59 -9.57
N MET A 100 4.65 -4.02 -9.91
CA MET A 100 5.94 -4.34 -9.31
C MET A 100 6.16 -3.64 -7.97
N GLY A 101 6.95 -4.28 -7.10
CA GLY A 101 7.46 -3.70 -5.86
C GLY A 101 6.53 -3.84 -4.64
N ARG A 102 7.15 -4.05 -3.50
CA ARG A 102 6.47 -4.31 -2.20
C ARG A 102 5.51 -3.19 -1.80
N HIS A 103 5.78 -1.93 -2.17
CA HIS A 103 4.88 -0.81 -1.89
C HIS A 103 3.52 -0.95 -2.61
N ASN A 104 3.47 -1.60 -3.79
CA ASN A 104 2.22 -1.91 -4.46
C ASN A 104 1.46 -3.06 -3.78
N VAL A 105 2.16 -4.00 -3.15
CA VAL A 105 1.52 -4.99 -2.25
C VAL A 105 0.87 -4.27 -1.07
N ALA A 106 1.57 -3.34 -0.41
CA ALA A 106 1.00 -2.53 0.68
C ALA A 106 -0.25 -1.73 0.23
N ASN A 107 -0.21 -1.12 -0.96
CA ASN A 107 -1.35 -0.43 -1.54
C ASN A 107 -2.53 -1.38 -1.82
N ALA A 108 -2.24 -2.60 -2.31
CA ALA A 108 -3.25 -3.63 -2.54
C ALA A 108 -3.91 -4.09 -1.23
N LEU A 109 -3.13 -4.29 -0.16
CA LEU A 109 -3.68 -4.60 1.17
C LEU A 109 -4.57 -3.48 1.69
N ALA A 110 -4.15 -2.22 1.55
CA ALA A 110 -4.94 -1.06 1.96
C ALA A 110 -6.28 -0.99 1.20
N ALA A 111 -6.25 -1.22 -0.12
CA ALA A 111 -7.44 -1.24 -0.96
C ALA A 111 -8.36 -2.41 -0.61
N TYR A 112 -7.80 -3.60 -0.40
CA TYR A 112 -8.52 -4.79 0.03
C TYR A 112 -9.22 -4.56 1.37
N ALA A 113 -8.46 -4.15 2.39
CA ALA A 113 -8.99 -3.88 3.72
C ALA A 113 -10.13 -2.84 3.69
N ALA A 114 -9.95 -1.74 2.95
CA ALA A 114 -11.00 -0.74 2.83
C ALA A 114 -12.26 -1.28 2.15
N ALA A 115 -12.11 -2.02 1.06
CA ALA A 115 -13.24 -2.54 0.29
C ALA A 115 -14.04 -3.60 1.07
N THR A 116 -13.35 -4.54 1.74
CA THR A 116 -14.02 -5.60 2.54
C THR A 116 -14.72 -5.02 3.76
N ARG A 117 -14.10 -4.07 4.47
CA ARG A 117 -14.73 -3.39 5.62
C ARG A 117 -15.88 -2.45 5.23
N LEU A 118 -16.04 -2.16 3.95
CA LEU A 118 -17.23 -1.51 3.37
C LEU A 118 -18.27 -2.51 2.85
N GLY A 119 -18.07 -3.81 3.07
CA GLY A 119 -19.03 -4.86 2.74
C GLY A 119 -18.88 -5.46 1.34
N LEU A 120 -17.79 -5.19 0.62
CA LEU A 120 -17.54 -5.88 -0.64
C LEU A 120 -17.05 -7.30 -0.38
N ASN A 121 -17.48 -8.23 -1.20
CA ASN A 121 -17.04 -9.62 -1.11
C ASN A 121 -15.53 -9.76 -1.43
N ALA A 122 -14.78 -10.42 -0.55
CA ALA A 122 -13.32 -10.57 -0.62
C ALA A 122 -12.85 -11.13 -1.99
N LYS A 123 -13.49 -12.18 -2.51
CA LYS A 123 -13.13 -12.79 -3.80
C LYS A 123 -13.30 -11.81 -4.97
N ARG A 124 -14.32 -10.96 -4.92
CA ARG A 124 -14.52 -9.90 -5.94
C ARG A 124 -13.46 -8.82 -5.84
N VAL A 125 -13.06 -8.44 -4.63
CA VAL A 125 -11.98 -7.46 -4.42
C VAL A 125 -10.67 -8.02 -4.96
N ILE A 126 -10.32 -9.27 -4.64
CA ILE A 126 -9.12 -9.94 -5.14
C ILE A 126 -9.12 -10.01 -6.68
N ALA A 127 -10.24 -10.38 -7.29
CA ALA A 127 -10.38 -10.37 -8.74
C ALA A 127 -10.17 -8.97 -9.34
N GLY A 128 -10.61 -7.92 -8.65
CA GLY A 128 -10.35 -6.53 -9.06
C GLY A 128 -8.87 -6.15 -8.95
N LEU A 129 -8.19 -6.55 -7.88
CA LEU A 129 -6.76 -6.30 -7.69
C LEU A 129 -5.92 -6.97 -8.79
N SER A 130 -6.28 -8.19 -9.21
CA SER A 130 -5.61 -8.91 -10.30
C SER A 130 -5.81 -8.27 -11.69
N GLN A 131 -6.77 -7.36 -11.82
CA GLN A 131 -7.03 -6.61 -13.05
C GLN A 131 -6.52 -5.16 -12.96
N PHE A 132 -5.74 -4.83 -11.94
CA PHE A 132 -5.21 -3.49 -11.76
C PHE A 132 -4.39 -3.05 -12.99
N GLN A 133 -4.59 -1.83 -13.42
CA GLN A 133 -3.80 -1.21 -14.48
C GLN A 133 -3.09 0.02 -13.93
N GLN A 134 -1.78 0.06 -14.09
CA GLN A 134 -1.01 1.22 -13.71
C GLN A 134 -1.41 2.44 -14.54
N THR A 135 -1.64 3.55 -13.88
CA THR A 135 -2.02 4.82 -14.51
C THR A 135 -0.84 5.79 -14.52
N GLY A 136 -0.69 6.49 -15.64
CA GLY A 136 0.32 7.53 -15.79
C GLY A 136 1.76 6.99 -15.86
N MET A 137 2.72 7.86 -15.52
CA MET A 137 4.16 7.61 -15.54
C MET A 137 4.63 7.09 -14.16
N ARG A 138 4.04 5.97 -13.71
CA ARG A 138 4.35 5.33 -12.42
C ARG A 138 4.77 3.89 -12.68
N GLN A 139 6.07 3.62 -12.66
CA GLN A 139 6.69 2.30 -12.84
C GLN A 139 6.18 1.52 -14.08
N LYS A 140 5.87 2.25 -15.14
CA LYS A 140 5.46 1.67 -16.42
C LYS A 140 6.67 1.09 -17.15
N VAL A 141 6.64 -0.20 -17.41
CA VAL A 141 7.69 -0.84 -18.22
C VAL A 141 7.35 -0.68 -19.70
N VAL A 142 8.29 -0.12 -20.46
CA VAL A 142 8.21 0.06 -21.91
C VAL A 142 9.34 -0.72 -22.55
N HIS A 143 9.00 -1.71 -23.39
CA HIS A 143 9.96 -2.50 -24.14
C HIS A 143 10.24 -1.84 -25.49
N SER A 144 11.47 -1.44 -25.74
CA SER A 144 11.86 -0.81 -27.01
C SER A 144 13.26 -1.23 -27.45
N LYS A 145 13.37 -1.75 -28.67
CA LYS A 145 14.65 -2.10 -29.32
C LYS A 145 15.57 -2.97 -28.45
N GLY A 146 15.00 -3.92 -27.70
CA GLY A 146 15.77 -4.82 -26.82
C GLY A 146 16.22 -4.20 -25.49
N VAL A 147 15.69 -3.03 -25.14
CA VAL A 147 15.90 -2.34 -23.88
C VAL A 147 14.57 -2.20 -23.16
N ASP A 148 14.57 -2.43 -21.85
CA ASP A 148 13.44 -2.15 -20.98
C ASP A 148 13.63 -0.81 -20.31
N VAL A 149 12.66 0.08 -20.50
CA VAL A 149 12.62 1.41 -19.88
C VAL A 149 11.52 1.41 -18.82
N ILE A 150 11.88 1.72 -17.58
CA ILE A 150 10.91 1.88 -16.48
C ILE A 150 10.62 3.36 -16.32
N GLU A 151 9.42 3.78 -16.70
CA GLU A 151 8.95 5.15 -16.56
C GLU A 151 8.34 5.36 -15.17
N ASP A 152 9.07 6.05 -14.28
CA ASP A 152 8.60 6.43 -12.92
C ASP A 152 8.92 7.92 -12.66
N CYS A 153 8.30 8.79 -13.44
CA CYS A 153 8.64 10.22 -13.49
C CYS A 153 7.45 11.16 -13.19
N TYR A 154 6.36 10.65 -12.61
CA TYR A 154 5.24 11.50 -12.20
C TYR A 154 5.63 12.47 -11.07
N ASN A 155 6.36 12.01 -10.07
CA ASN A 155 6.88 12.79 -8.95
C ASN A 155 8.07 12.05 -8.32
N ALA A 156 8.96 12.80 -7.66
CA ALA A 156 10.12 12.24 -6.98
C ALA A 156 10.22 12.78 -5.54
N ASN A 157 10.42 11.86 -4.60
CA ASN A 157 10.81 12.15 -3.23
C ASN A 157 11.74 11.03 -2.74
N PRO A 158 12.47 11.19 -1.62
CA PRO A 158 13.41 10.19 -1.15
C PRO A 158 12.82 8.78 -0.98
N ASP A 159 11.58 8.67 -0.49
CA ASP A 159 10.94 7.39 -0.24
C ASP A 159 10.52 6.70 -1.55
N SER A 160 9.91 7.44 -2.50
CA SER A 160 9.54 6.91 -3.80
C SER A 160 10.77 6.51 -4.63
N MET A 161 11.86 7.28 -4.57
CA MET A 161 13.12 6.96 -5.24
C MET A 161 13.74 5.68 -4.68
N LYS A 162 13.76 5.50 -3.35
CA LYS A 162 14.22 4.25 -2.72
C LYS A 162 13.39 3.05 -3.15
N ALA A 163 12.07 3.19 -3.18
CA ALA A 163 11.16 2.12 -3.61
C ALA A 163 11.39 1.74 -5.08
N ALA A 164 11.55 2.72 -5.97
CA ALA A 164 11.84 2.50 -7.39
C ALA A 164 13.19 1.78 -7.59
N LEU A 165 14.24 2.22 -6.88
CA LEU A 165 15.55 1.57 -6.95
C LEU A 165 15.55 0.15 -6.39
N ALA A 166 14.80 -0.11 -5.32
CA ALA A 166 14.65 -1.45 -4.75
C ALA A 166 13.96 -2.39 -5.76
N MET A 167 12.87 -1.93 -6.37
CA MET A 167 12.17 -2.66 -7.43
C MET A 167 13.08 -2.91 -8.64
N PHE A 168 13.83 -1.90 -9.09
CA PHE A 168 14.76 -2.03 -10.21
C PHE A 168 15.88 -3.04 -9.95
N LYS A 169 16.35 -3.14 -8.71
CA LYS A 169 17.36 -4.14 -8.29
C LYS A 169 16.86 -5.58 -8.45
N GLU A 170 15.58 -5.81 -8.27
CA GLU A 170 14.93 -7.12 -8.38
C GLU A 170 14.38 -7.37 -9.79
N TYR A 171 14.42 -6.35 -10.67
CA TYR A 171 13.93 -6.48 -12.03
C TYR A 171 14.83 -7.42 -12.84
N PRO A 172 14.27 -8.44 -13.54
CA PRO A 172 15.06 -9.38 -14.32
C PRO A 172 15.68 -8.67 -15.53
N CYS A 173 16.98 -8.40 -15.47
CA CYS A 173 17.78 -7.92 -16.59
C CYS A 173 18.79 -8.99 -17.01
N LYS A 174 19.05 -9.05 -18.33
CA LYS A 174 20.09 -9.92 -18.92
C LYS A 174 21.41 -9.20 -18.98
#